data_d721328d8323e45109d433f1b3089d58
#
_entry.id   d721328d8323e45109d433f1b3089d58
#
_cell.length_a   1.000
_cell.length_b   1.000
_cell.length_c   1.000
_cell.angle_alpha   90.00
_cell.angle_beta   90.00
_cell.angle_gamma   90.00
#
_symmetry.space_group_name_H-M   'P 1'
#
loop_
_entity.id
_entity.type
_entity.pdbx_description
1 polymer ?
#
loop_
_entity_poly.entity_id
_entity_poly.type
_entity_poly.pdbx_seq_one_letter_code
_entity_poly.pdbx_strand_id
1 'polypeptide(L)'
;MADNQKDVIGDLIIQSSIKQSAVSINNTPASTEWRADLNDPIGQLLSQTKADLGSKNAAVQISTPTTASGELAQAALNYLGVRYRFGGTSPSSGFDCSGLIHYIANKHLGMEIPRVAASQAQLGTAVKRSELQPGDLVFFNTRGARNSHVGVYLGNNEFVHAPRSGAVVRVEKISSYWDKRWNGARRLSGTKTHF
;
A
#
# COMPACT_ATOMS: atom_id res chain seq x y z
N MET A 1 23.04 37.61 -46.40
CA MET A 1 21.80 37.25 -47.08
C MET A 1 21.14 36.17 -46.26
N ALA A 2 20.10 36.57 -45.59
CA ALA A 2 19.37 35.73 -44.64
C ALA A 2 18.14 35.18 -45.36
N ASP A 3 17.95 33.90 -45.36
CA ASP A 3 16.72 33.29 -45.85
C ASP A 3 15.89 32.79 -44.64
N ASN A 4 14.72 33.42 -44.58
CA ASN A 4 13.74 33.26 -43.51
C ASN A 4 12.66 32.31 -44.06
N GLN A 5 12.71 31.02 -43.67
CA GLN A 5 11.61 30.09 -43.92
C GLN A 5 10.70 30.05 -42.74
N LYS A 6 9.54 30.68 -42.88
CA LYS A 6 8.40 30.58 -41.94
C LYS A 6 7.73 29.23 -42.10
N ASP A 7 7.65 28.48 -41.02
CA ASP A 7 6.84 27.27 -40.94
C ASP A 7 5.34 27.61 -40.91
N VAL A 8 4.65 27.23 -41.97
CA VAL A 8 3.21 27.49 -42.22
C VAL A 8 2.37 26.24 -41.89
N ILE A 9 2.73 25.43 -40.90
CA ILE A 9 2.00 24.23 -40.55
C ILE A 9 1.30 24.32 -39.17
N GLY A 10 1.26 25.50 -38.55
CA GLY A 10 0.69 25.72 -37.23
C GLY A 10 -0.82 26.07 -37.15
N ASP A 11 -1.48 26.37 -38.27
CA ASP A 11 -2.76 27.09 -38.20
C ASP A 11 -4.01 26.37 -38.75
N LEU A 12 -4.03 25.04 -38.82
CA LEU A 12 -5.16 24.33 -39.43
C LEU A 12 -5.87 23.31 -38.52
N ILE A 13 -5.74 23.35 -37.19
CA ILE A 13 -6.48 22.44 -36.28
C ILE A 13 -7.11 23.24 -35.15
N ILE A 14 -7.88 24.28 -35.42
CA ILE A 14 -8.85 24.81 -34.44
C ILE A 14 -10.06 25.35 -35.23
N GLN A 15 -10.87 24.48 -35.78
CA GLN A 15 -12.28 24.73 -36.04
C GLN A 15 -12.98 23.39 -36.44
N SER A 16 -13.33 22.59 -35.47
CA SER A 16 -14.44 21.64 -35.61
C SER A 16 -15.37 21.76 -34.40
N SER A 17 -16.44 22.41 -34.69
CA SER A 17 -17.62 22.71 -33.90
C SER A 17 -18.05 21.57 -32.95
N ILE A 18 -18.14 21.90 -31.67
CA ILE A 18 -18.88 21.16 -30.69
C ILE A 18 -20.36 21.47 -30.91
N LYS A 19 -21.09 20.57 -31.57
CA LYS A 19 -22.56 20.54 -31.52
C LYS A 19 -22.95 19.77 -30.27
N GLN A 20 -23.39 20.51 -29.26
CA GLN A 20 -24.11 19.97 -28.09
C GLN A 20 -25.49 19.50 -28.58
N SER A 21 -25.71 18.19 -28.58
CA SER A 21 -27.05 17.60 -28.62
C SER A 21 -27.45 17.26 -27.19
N ALA A 22 -28.34 18.07 -26.65
CA ALA A 22 -29.02 17.79 -25.40
C ALA A 22 -29.95 16.58 -25.60
N VAL A 23 -29.62 15.44 -25.05
CA VAL A 23 -30.52 14.29 -24.92
C VAL A 23 -31.25 14.40 -23.60
N SER A 24 -32.52 14.81 -23.71
CA SER A 24 -33.46 14.77 -22.60
C SER A 24 -33.86 13.33 -22.33
N ILE A 25 -33.38 12.71 -21.27
CA ILE A 25 -33.81 11.39 -20.81
C ILE A 25 -34.90 11.60 -19.76
N ASN A 26 -36.14 11.57 -20.23
CA ASN A 26 -37.29 11.37 -19.36
C ASN A 26 -37.29 9.91 -18.89
N ASN A 27 -36.73 9.62 -17.73
CA ASN A 27 -36.88 8.34 -17.06
C ASN A 27 -38.04 8.41 -16.10
N THR A 28 -39.19 7.95 -16.58
CA THR A 28 -40.30 7.52 -15.73
C THR A 28 -39.91 6.17 -15.11
N PRO A 29 -39.89 5.98 -13.80
CA PRO A 29 -39.66 4.67 -13.23
C PRO A 29 -40.90 3.80 -13.46
N ALA A 30 -40.75 2.78 -14.31
CA ALA A 30 -41.72 1.69 -14.37
C ALA A 30 -41.68 0.96 -13.02
N SER A 31 -42.74 1.08 -12.27
CA SER A 31 -43.00 0.32 -11.05
C SER A 31 -43.16 -1.15 -11.44
N THR A 32 -42.09 -1.91 -11.37
CA THR A 32 -42.16 -3.36 -11.39
C THR A 32 -42.39 -3.82 -9.95
N GLU A 33 -43.68 -3.96 -9.58
CA GLU A 33 -44.06 -4.66 -8.36
C GLU A 33 -43.63 -6.13 -8.49
N TRP A 34 -42.58 -6.49 -7.80
CA TRP A 34 -42.22 -7.89 -7.56
C TRP A 34 -43.24 -8.46 -6.57
N ARG A 35 -44.23 -9.15 -7.08
CA ARG A 35 -45.11 -9.98 -6.26
C ARG A 35 -44.26 -11.09 -5.67
N ALA A 36 -44.07 -11.07 -4.36
CA ALA A 36 -43.43 -12.14 -3.61
C ALA A 36 -44.30 -13.39 -3.78
N ASP A 37 -43.77 -14.38 -4.49
CA ASP A 37 -44.36 -15.73 -4.51
C ASP A 37 -44.23 -16.32 -3.11
N LEU A 38 -45.36 -16.68 -2.51
CA LEU A 38 -45.46 -17.23 -1.16
C LEU A 38 -44.71 -18.58 -0.97
N ASN A 39 -44.07 -19.07 -2.01
CA ASN A 39 -43.32 -20.33 -2.01
C ASN A 39 -41.83 -20.18 -2.32
N ASP A 40 -41.26 -18.95 -2.20
CA ASP A 40 -39.81 -18.75 -2.35
C ASP A 40 -39.09 -18.93 -1.02
N PRO A 41 -38.40 -20.05 -0.78
CA PRO A 41 -37.67 -20.30 0.47
C PRO A 41 -36.50 -19.34 0.68
N ILE A 42 -35.98 -18.71 -0.40
CA ILE A 42 -34.90 -17.74 -0.33
C ILE A 42 -35.44 -16.37 0.11
N GLY A 43 -36.61 -15.98 -0.38
CA GLY A 43 -37.29 -14.74 0.03
C GLY A 43 -37.71 -14.77 1.50
N GLN A 44 -38.14 -15.94 2.02
CA GLN A 44 -38.46 -16.10 3.44
C GLN A 44 -37.20 -16.04 4.33
N LEU A 45 -36.07 -16.58 3.89
CA LEU A 45 -34.82 -16.50 4.63
C LEU A 45 -34.30 -15.05 4.72
N LEU A 46 -34.40 -14.31 3.63
CA LEU A 46 -34.01 -12.89 3.58
C LEU A 46 -34.93 -11.97 4.39
N SER A 47 -36.24 -12.31 4.52
CA SER A 47 -37.15 -11.53 5.34
C SER A 47 -36.96 -11.78 6.85
N GLN A 48 -36.59 -12.99 7.26
CA GLN A 48 -36.25 -13.32 8.63
C GLN A 48 -34.97 -12.64 9.09
N THR A 49 -33.95 -12.53 8.24
CA THR A 49 -32.73 -11.80 8.58
C THR A 49 -32.92 -10.28 8.69
N LYS A 50 -33.96 -9.72 8.03
CA LYS A 50 -34.30 -8.30 8.14
C LYS A 50 -35.04 -7.95 9.44
N ALA A 51 -35.75 -8.89 10.03
CA ALA A 51 -36.47 -8.66 11.29
C ALA A 51 -35.53 -8.68 12.50
N ASP A 52 -34.42 -9.41 12.46
CA ASP A 52 -33.43 -9.48 13.54
C ASP A 52 -32.38 -8.34 13.50
N LEU A 53 -32.27 -7.60 12.40
CA LEU A 53 -31.36 -6.46 12.25
C LEU A 53 -31.95 -5.11 12.67
N GLY A 54 -33.18 -5.12 13.19
CA GLY A 54 -33.95 -3.90 13.49
C GLY A 54 -33.67 -3.24 14.84
N SER A 55 -32.74 -3.67 15.66
CA SER A 55 -32.53 -3.05 16.99
C SER A 55 -31.15 -3.14 17.58
N LYS A 56 -30.10 -3.10 16.78
CA LYS A 56 -28.75 -2.74 17.28
C LYS A 56 -27.99 -2.04 16.17
N ASN A 57 -28.21 -0.73 16.01
CA ASN A 57 -27.23 0.17 15.41
C ASN A 57 -26.01 0.28 16.33
N ALA A 58 -25.32 -0.82 16.55
CA ALA A 58 -23.92 -0.79 16.86
C ALA A 58 -23.23 -0.88 15.49
N ALA A 59 -22.88 0.27 14.94
CA ALA A 59 -21.81 0.31 13.96
C ALA A 59 -20.66 -0.44 14.62
N VAL A 60 -20.45 -1.69 14.20
CA VAL A 60 -19.21 -2.41 14.48
C VAL A 60 -18.15 -1.64 13.68
N GLN A 61 -17.71 -0.56 14.28
CA GLN A 61 -16.41 0.01 14.00
C GLN A 61 -15.45 -1.07 14.46
N ILE A 62 -15.08 -1.97 13.54
CA ILE A 62 -13.86 -2.73 13.69
C ILE A 62 -12.73 -1.70 13.53
N SER A 63 -12.58 -0.85 14.52
CA SER A 63 -11.35 -0.18 14.82
C SER A 63 -10.45 -1.25 15.41
N THR A 64 -9.89 -2.13 14.55
CA THR A 64 -8.63 -2.74 14.91
C THR A 64 -7.73 -1.58 15.30
N PRO A 65 -7.16 -1.54 16.52
CA PRO A 65 -6.20 -0.51 16.83
C PRO A 65 -5.10 -0.63 15.76
N THR A 66 -5.10 0.30 14.81
CA THR A 66 -4.10 0.35 13.76
C THR A 66 -2.83 0.75 14.45
N THR A 67 -2.04 -0.24 14.86
CA THR A 67 -0.73 0.00 15.45
C THR A 67 0.15 0.64 14.36
N ALA A 68 1.06 1.52 14.74
CA ALA A 68 2.03 2.12 13.79
C ALA A 68 2.72 1.05 12.92
N SER A 69 2.93 -0.14 13.47
CA SER A 69 3.44 -1.30 12.73
C SER A 69 2.48 -1.77 11.64
N GLY A 70 1.19 -1.90 11.92
CA GLY A 70 0.19 -2.30 10.91
C GLY A 70 0.07 -1.28 9.78
N GLU A 71 0.14 0.01 10.10
CA GLU A 71 0.17 1.09 9.11
C GLU A 71 1.42 1.01 8.23
N LEU A 72 2.59 0.68 8.78
CA LEU A 72 3.82 0.52 8.03
C LEU A 72 3.73 -0.62 7.01
N ALA A 73 3.16 -1.77 7.39
CA ALA A 73 2.93 -2.90 6.50
C ALA A 73 2.02 -2.51 5.33
N GLN A 74 0.90 -1.88 5.63
CA GLN A 74 -0.05 -1.43 4.61
C GLN A 74 0.56 -0.38 3.68
N ALA A 75 1.28 0.60 4.24
CA ALA A 75 1.95 1.63 3.46
C ALA A 75 3.02 1.06 2.52
N ALA A 76 3.74 0.04 2.93
CA ALA A 76 4.78 -0.59 2.11
C ALA A 76 4.22 -1.25 0.85
N LEU A 77 3.02 -1.81 0.90
CA LEU A 77 2.35 -2.45 -0.24
C LEU A 77 2.01 -1.45 -1.37
N ASN A 78 1.83 -0.16 -1.05
CA ASN A 78 1.55 0.87 -2.05
C ASN A 78 2.74 1.13 -2.99
N TYR A 79 3.92 0.62 -2.67
CA TYR A 79 5.16 0.82 -3.45
C TYR A 79 5.62 -0.43 -4.20
N LEU A 80 4.80 -1.48 -4.27
CA LEU A 80 5.08 -2.65 -5.09
C LEU A 80 5.32 -2.23 -6.55
N GLY A 81 6.31 -2.84 -7.20
CA GLY A 81 6.69 -2.54 -8.58
C GLY A 81 7.61 -1.33 -8.75
N VAL A 82 7.85 -0.52 -7.73
CA VAL A 82 8.83 0.58 -7.80
C VAL A 82 10.23 0.01 -7.96
N ARG A 83 11.01 0.54 -8.92
CA ARG A 83 12.36 0.05 -9.24
C ARG A 83 13.32 0.18 -8.06
N TYR A 84 14.19 -0.81 -7.91
CA TYR A 84 15.33 -0.66 -7.01
C TYR A 84 16.33 0.34 -7.56
N ARG A 85 16.82 1.21 -6.69
CA ARG A 85 17.98 2.08 -6.94
C ARG A 85 18.82 2.18 -5.69
N PHE A 86 20.12 1.89 -5.80
CA PHE A 86 21.04 2.08 -4.68
C PHE A 86 21.06 3.56 -4.24
N GLY A 87 20.88 3.80 -2.96
CA GLY A 87 20.74 5.15 -2.40
C GLY A 87 19.39 5.83 -2.68
N GLY A 88 18.45 5.15 -3.34
CA GLY A 88 17.14 5.69 -3.68
C GLY A 88 16.23 5.86 -2.47
N THR A 89 15.43 6.95 -2.45
CA THR A 89 14.59 7.36 -1.32
C THR A 89 13.21 7.83 -1.74
N SER A 90 12.83 7.69 -3.00
CA SER A 90 11.53 8.15 -3.49
C SER A 90 10.94 7.22 -4.54
N PRO A 91 9.60 7.21 -4.74
CA PRO A 91 8.97 6.39 -5.77
C PRO A 91 9.46 6.74 -7.19
N SER A 92 9.71 8.02 -7.46
CA SER A 92 10.13 8.52 -8.76
C SER A 92 11.58 8.14 -9.09
N SER A 93 12.48 8.19 -8.11
CA SER A 93 13.89 7.85 -8.29
C SER A 93 14.17 6.35 -8.12
N GLY A 94 13.29 5.61 -7.45
CA GLY A 94 13.47 4.25 -6.99
C GLY A 94 13.89 4.18 -5.52
N PHE A 95 13.89 2.98 -4.95
CA PHE A 95 14.25 2.72 -3.55
C PHE A 95 15.38 1.70 -3.45
N ASP A 96 16.26 1.86 -2.46
CA ASP A 96 16.95 0.72 -1.87
C ASP A 96 16.18 0.20 -0.64
N CYS A 97 16.65 -0.89 -0.02
CA CYS A 97 15.93 -1.56 1.06
C CYS A 97 15.60 -0.64 2.23
N SER A 98 16.57 0.09 2.75
CA SER A 98 16.39 1.01 3.89
C SER A 98 15.77 2.36 3.49
N GLY A 99 15.94 2.79 2.24
CA GLY A 99 15.31 3.99 1.70
C GLY A 99 13.80 3.84 1.55
N LEU A 100 13.31 2.65 1.21
CA LEU A 100 11.89 2.33 1.23
C LEU A 100 11.32 2.53 2.64
N ILE A 101 11.95 1.93 3.66
CA ILE A 101 11.49 2.00 5.05
C ILE A 101 11.54 3.46 5.56
N HIS A 102 12.65 4.15 5.31
CA HIS A 102 12.80 5.57 5.66
C HIS A 102 11.68 6.43 5.06
N TYR A 103 11.40 6.24 3.78
CA TYR A 103 10.36 6.99 3.08
C TYR A 103 8.96 6.71 3.63
N ILE A 104 8.57 5.45 3.79
CA ILE A 104 7.22 5.11 4.27
C ILE A 104 7.01 5.51 5.73
N ALA A 105 8.00 5.37 6.59
CA ALA A 105 7.93 5.82 7.98
C ALA A 105 7.72 7.33 8.07
N ASN A 106 8.48 8.11 7.31
CA ASN A 106 8.34 9.56 7.28
C ASN A 106 7.00 9.99 6.66
N LYS A 107 6.68 9.47 5.47
CA LYS A 107 5.51 9.91 4.68
C LYS A 107 4.18 9.52 5.29
N HIS A 108 4.07 8.31 5.84
CA HIS A 108 2.79 7.75 6.31
C HIS A 108 2.62 7.77 7.82
N LEU A 109 3.73 7.72 8.58
CA LEU A 109 3.69 7.64 10.03
C LEU A 109 4.22 8.92 10.72
N GLY A 110 4.79 9.86 9.96
CA GLY A 110 5.43 11.06 10.52
C GLY A 110 6.63 10.73 11.40
N MET A 111 7.28 9.58 11.17
CA MET A 111 8.42 9.11 11.95
C MET A 111 9.73 9.37 11.20
N GLU A 112 10.65 10.11 11.82
CA GLU A 112 12.01 10.19 11.35
C GLU A 112 12.81 8.97 11.79
N ILE A 113 13.28 8.17 10.84
CA ILE A 113 14.12 7.02 11.08
C ILE A 113 15.43 7.12 10.31
N PRO A 114 16.52 6.51 10.77
CA PRO A 114 17.80 6.53 10.07
C PRO A 114 17.72 6.02 8.64
N ARG A 115 18.57 6.58 7.76
CA ARG A 115 18.63 6.20 6.34
C ARG A 115 19.19 4.78 6.11
N VAL A 116 20.04 4.30 7.00
CA VAL A 116 20.83 3.07 6.80
C VAL A 116 20.23 1.91 7.58
N ALA A 117 20.13 0.73 6.95
CA ALA A 117 19.52 -0.46 7.55
C ALA A 117 20.15 -0.87 8.90
N ALA A 118 21.47 -0.81 9.02
CA ALA A 118 22.16 -1.13 10.28
C ALA A 118 21.76 -0.21 11.44
N SER A 119 21.51 1.09 11.17
CA SER A 119 21.01 2.03 12.17
C SER A 119 19.52 1.82 12.44
N GLN A 120 18.72 1.48 11.44
CA GLN A 120 17.31 1.10 11.62
C GLN A 120 17.17 -0.12 12.54
N ALA A 121 18.12 -1.05 12.50
CA ALA A 121 18.16 -2.22 13.38
C ALA A 121 18.42 -1.91 14.87
N GLN A 122 18.72 -0.67 15.20
CA GLN A 122 18.88 -0.20 16.59
C GLN A 122 17.60 0.45 17.15
N LEU A 123 16.59 0.68 16.30
CA LEU A 123 15.34 1.33 16.69
C LEU A 123 14.37 0.37 17.35
N GLY A 124 13.44 0.94 18.12
CA GLY A 124 12.30 0.22 18.69
C GLY A 124 12.67 -0.97 19.57
N THR A 125 11.74 -1.90 19.70
CA THR A 125 11.88 -3.07 20.54
C THR A 125 12.31 -4.28 19.72
N ALA A 126 13.25 -5.09 20.24
CA ALA A 126 13.63 -6.36 19.62
C ALA A 126 12.45 -7.35 19.67
N VAL A 127 12.19 -8.02 18.55
CA VAL A 127 11.09 -8.98 18.42
C VAL A 127 11.66 -10.36 18.11
N LYS A 128 11.19 -11.37 18.82
CA LYS A 128 11.52 -12.76 18.50
C LYS A 128 10.78 -13.19 17.24
N ARG A 129 11.35 -14.15 16.50
CA ARG A 129 10.76 -14.63 15.25
C ARG A 129 9.33 -15.19 15.44
N SER A 130 9.06 -15.85 16.57
CA SER A 130 7.76 -16.39 16.93
C SER A 130 6.72 -15.33 17.30
N GLU A 131 7.16 -14.09 17.54
CA GLU A 131 6.33 -12.95 17.98
C GLU A 131 6.14 -11.91 16.87
N LEU A 132 6.57 -12.22 15.65
CA LEU A 132 6.47 -11.31 14.50
C LEU A 132 5.01 -10.94 14.22
N GLN A 133 4.80 -9.65 14.00
CA GLN A 133 3.52 -9.07 13.60
C GLN A 133 3.69 -8.22 12.34
N PRO A 134 2.64 -8.07 11.51
CA PRO A 134 2.69 -7.19 10.36
C PRO A 134 3.20 -5.79 10.75
N GLY A 135 4.16 -5.29 9.95
CA GLY A 135 4.83 -4.01 10.19
C GLY A 135 6.13 -4.09 10.99
N ASP A 136 6.49 -5.23 11.54
CA ASP A 136 7.82 -5.41 12.11
C ASP A 136 8.90 -5.28 11.02
N LEU A 137 9.98 -4.60 11.32
CA LEU A 137 11.16 -4.56 10.46
C LEU A 137 11.94 -5.86 10.61
N VAL A 138 12.22 -6.53 9.52
CA VAL A 138 13.01 -7.77 9.47
C VAL A 138 14.36 -7.52 8.81
N PHE A 139 15.43 -7.99 9.44
CA PHE A 139 16.81 -7.69 9.04
C PHE A 139 17.56 -8.95 8.63
N PHE A 140 18.39 -8.80 7.58
CA PHE A 140 19.16 -9.89 7.00
C PHE A 140 20.59 -9.48 6.67
N ASN A 141 21.46 -10.47 6.55
CA ASN A 141 22.81 -10.31 6.02
C ASN A 141 22.84 -10.75 4.53
N THR A 142 22.87 -9.79 3.62
CA THR A 142 22.91 -10.06 2.17
C THR A 142 24.24 -9.64 1.52
N ARG A 143 25.06 -8.85 2.23
CA ARG A 143 26.32 -8.28 1.70
C ARG A 143 27.51 -8.53 2.64
N GLY A 144 27.48 -9.62 3.40
CA GLY A 144 28.54 -9.95 4.36
C GLY A 144 28.49 -9.17 5.67
N ALA A 145 27.86 -8.00 5.72
CA ALA A 145 27.69 -7.21 6.92
C ALA A 145 26.34 -7.50 7.60
N ARG A 146 26.34 -7.50 8.94
CA ARG A 146 25.14 -7.67 9.74
C ARG A 146 24.14 -6.53 9.45
N ASN A 147 22.85 -6.87 9.36
CA ASN A 147 21.77 -5.92 9.07
C ASN A 147 22.00 -5.10 7.79
N SER A 148 22.61 -5.71 6.77
CA SER A 148 22.86 -5.05 5.48
C SER A 148 21.62 -4.99 4.59
N HIS A 149 20.52 -5.64 5.00
CA HIS A 149 19.24 -5.63 4.30
C HIS A 149 18.08 -5.58 5.29
N VAL A 150 16.99 -4.92 4.88
CA VAL A 150 15.77 -4.74 5.68
C VAL A 150 14.53 -4.83 4.81
N GLY A 151 13.44 -5.34 5.39
CA GLY A 151 12.10 -5.33 4.82
C GLY A 151 11.04 -5.18 5.91
N VAL A 152 9.77 -5.08 5.51
CA VAL A 152 8.62 -5.00 6.41
C VAL A 152 7.89 -6.33 6.38
N TYR A 153 7.71 -6.94 7.52
CA TYR A 153 6.95 -8.18 7.67
C TYR A 153 5.46 -7.96 7.43
N LEU A 154 4.82 -8.85 6.69
CA LEU A 154 3.40 -8.77 6.32
C LEU A 154 2.51 -9.80 7.03
N GLY A 155 3.10 -10.73 7.77
CA GLY A 155 2.42 -11.92 8.25
C GLY A 155 2.72 -13.13 7.36
N ASN A 156 2.24 -14.31 7.76
CA ASN A 156 2.34 -15.56 6.98
C ASN A 156 3.74 -15.89 6.45
N ASN A 157 4.76 -15.50 7.19
CA ASN A 157 6.17 -15.67 6.79
C ASN A 157 6.55 -14.91 5.50
N GLU A 158 5.86 -13.81 5.19
CA GLU A 158 6.09 -12.94 4.04
C GLU A 158 6.56 -11.55 4.47
N PHE A 159 7.34 -10.91 3.62
CA PHE A 159 7.82 -9.55 3.83
C PHE A 159 7.96 -8.80 2.50
N VAL A 160 7.79 -7.48 2.54
CA VAL A 160 8.00 -6.59 1.41
C VAL A 160 9.33 -5.88 1.53
N HIS A 161 10.06 -5.78 0.42
CA HIS A 161 11.37 -5.13 0.39
C HIS A 161 11.75 -4.64 -1.01
N ALA A 162 12.78 -3.79 -1.09
CA ALA A 162 13.49 -3.46 -2.33
C ALA A 162 14.76 -4.31 -2.40
N PRO A 163 14.82 -5.35 -3.25
CA PRO A 163 15.83 -6.41 -3.10
C PRO A 163 17.23 -6.05 -3.60
N ARG A 164 17.37 -5.63 -4.86
CA ARG A 164 18.65 -5.34 -5.51
C ARG A 164 18.49 -4.66 -6.86
N SER A 165 19.58 -4.15 -7.43
CA SER A 165 19.61 -3.59 -8.78
C SER A 165 19.02 -4.55 -9.81
N GLY A 166 18.27 -4.01 -10.75
CA GLY A 166 17.56 -4.77 -11.78
C GLY A 166 16.23 -5.39 -11.34
N ALA A 167 15.84 -5.20 -10.07
CA ALA A 167 14.57 -5.69 -9.53
C ALA A 167 13.66 -4.53 -9.07
N VAL A 168 12.46 -4.88 -8.63
CA VAL A 168 11.47 -3.94 -8.10
C VAL A 168 11.13 -4.29 -6.65
N VAL A 169 10.49 -3.36 -5.95
CA VAL A 169 9.85 -3.62 -4.65
C VAL A 169 8.85 -4.75 -4.82
N ARG A 170 8.95 -5.77 -4.00
CA ARG A 170 8.13 -6.97 -4.08
C ARG A 170 7.96 -7.66 -2.74
N VAL A 171 6.99 -8.58 -2.68
CA VAL A 171 6.82 -9.49 -1.56
C VAL A 171 7.63 -10.76 -1.81
N GLU A 172 8.31 -11.24 -0.78
CA GLU A 172 8.99 -12.54 -0.77
C GLU A 172 8.68 -13.31 0.52
N LYS A 173 8.73 -14.65 0.44
CA LYS A 173 8.66 -15.51 1.62
C LYS A 173 10.01 -15.59 2.33
N ILE A 174 9.96 -15.55 3.66
CA ILE A 174 11.12 -15.87 4.49
C ILE A 174 11.31 -17.39 4.41
N SER A 175 12.06 -17.84 3.42
CA SER A 175 12.39 -19.23 3.13
C SER A 175 13.88 -19.51 3.36
N SER A 176 14.36 -20.66 2.94
CA SER A 176 15.73 -21.14 3.19
C SER A 176 16.83 -20.13 2.86
N TYR A 177 16.67 -19.30 1.81
CA TYR A 177 17.62 -18.25 1.47
C TYR A 177 17.67 -17.15 2.55
N TRP A 178 16.52 -16.67 3.00
CA TRP A 178 16.38 -15.61 4.01
C TRP A 178 16.63 -16.11 5.42
N ASP A 179 16.25 -17.38 5.71
CA ASP A 179 16.48 -18.01 7.01
C ASP A 179 17.96 -18.06 7.37
N LYS A 180 18.81 -18.44 6.41
CA LYS A 180 20.27 -18.47 6.60
C LYS A 180 20.90 -17.09 6.78
N ARG A 181 20.16 -16.04 6.49
CA ARG A 181 20.61 -14.63 6.53
C ARG A 181 19.92 -13.82 7.61
N TRP A 182 19.03 -14.44 8.36
CA TRP A 182 18.26 -13.80 9.41
C TRP A 182 19.14 -13.20 10.51
N ASN A 183 18.95 -11.92 10.83
CA ASN A 183 19.68 -11.20 11.87
C ASN A 183 18.80 -10.75 13.05
N GLY A 184 17.49 -10.74 12.87
CA GLY A 184 16.53 -10.31 13.88
C GLY A 184 15.41 -9.43 13.33
N ALA A 185 14.57 -8.95 14.23
CA ALA A 185 13.48 -8.04 13.91
C ALA A 185 13.32 -6.94 14.94
N ARG A 186 12.68 -5.83 14.53
CA ARG A 186 12.38 -4.67 15.38
C ARG A 186 10.96 -4.20 15.17
N ARG A 187 10.26 -3.90 16.27
CA ARG A 187 8.96 -3.25 16.26
C ARG A 187 9.12 -1.78 16.56
N LEU A 188 8.68 -0.93 15.65
CA LEU A 188 8.67 0.50 15.86
C LEU A 188 7.48 0.86 16.75
N SER A 189 7.73 1.56 17.84
CA SER A 189 6.67 2.14 18.69
C SER A 189 6.32 3.50 18.10
N GLY A 190 5.04 3.69 17.73
CA GLY A 190 4.58 4.97 17.23
C GLY A 190 4.52 6.02 18.32
N THR A 191 5.58 6.76 18.53
CA THR A 191 5.49 8.11 19.07
C THR A 191 5.54 9.07 17.88
N LYS A 192 4.38 9.65 17.52
CA LYS A 192 4.35 10.83 16.67
C LYS A 192 5.09 11.92 17.47
N THR A 193 6.34 12.15 17.15
CA THR A 193 7.05 13.34 17.60
C THR A 193 6.49 14.50 16.81
N HIS A 194 5.49 15.17 17.39
CA HIS A 194 5.13 16.51 16.96
C HIS A 194 6.27 17.44 17.42
N PHE A 195 7.03 17.95 16.47
CA PHE A 195 7.84 19.15 16.62
C PHE A 195 7.05 20.36 16.15
#